data_082b9d352487feea64c4adf290b64bdd
#
_entry.id   082b9d352487feea64c4adf290b64bdd
#
_cell.length_a   1.000
_cell.length_b   1.000
_cell.length_c   1.000
_cell.angle_alpha   90.00
_cell.angle_beta   90.00
_cell.angle_gamma   90.00
#
_symmetry.space_group_name_H-M   'P 1'
#
loop_
_entity.id
_entity.type
_entity.pdbx_description
1 polymer ?
#
loop_
_entity_poly.entity_id
_entity_poly.type
_entity_poly.pdbx_seq_one_letter_code
_entity_poly.pdbx_strand_id
1 'polypeptide(L)'
;MNILAIESASTICGVALFLNNKLIELDEIDQPKIHGTRLPVIIHEILSNHSVNIDQLDGIAISSGPGSYTGLRIGMSLARGLAASGKIPIIPVPTLFSMNENIQQKGIYWLMLHSHKNFIYTQRYRSGEPDSEIELEEYQAVKHTLIYGYNLENICDDYKSIPPSVKSVGK
;
A
#
# COMPACT_ATOMS: atom_id res chain seq x y z
N MET A 1 15.15 11.72 -6.15
CA MET A 1 15.30 10.29 -5.82
C MET A 1 14.66 9.46 -6.92
N ASN A 2 15.23 8.29 -7.19
CA ASN A 2 14.72 7.26 -8.09
C ASN A 2 14.22 6.09 -7.26
N ILE A 3 12.91 5.85 -7.24
CA ILE A 3 12.27 4.86 -6.37
C ILE A 3 11.45 3.90 -7.21
N LEU A 4 11.60 2.61 -6.94
CA LEU A 4 10.64 1.59 -7.33
C LEU A 4 9.69 1.35 -6.15
N ALA A 5 8.41 1.62 -6.34
CA ALA A 5 7.39 1.37 -5.30
C ALA A 5 6.63 0.08 -5.60
N ILE A 6 6.27 -0.67 -4.55
CA ILE A 6 5.54 -1.94 -4.63
C ILE A 6 4.37 -1.92 -3.65
N GLU A 7 3.16 -2.20 -4.14
CA GLU A 7 1.95 -2.41 -3.32
C GLU A 7 1.51 -3.86 -3.39
N SER A 8 1.34 -4.48 -2.24
CA SER A 8 0.93 -5.89 -2.15
C SER A 8 0.13 -6.21 -0.87
N ALA A 9 -0.31 -5.19 -0.14
CA ALA A 9 -0.97 -5.37 1.16
C ALA A 9 -2.45 -5.75 1.06
N SER A 10 -3.05 -5.69 -0.14
CA SER A 10 -4.48 -5.96 -0.36
C SER A 10 -4.70 -6.85 -1.59
N THR A 11 -5.83 -6.70 -2.29
CA THR A 11 -6.05 -7.27 -3.63
C THR A 11 -5.35 -6.46 -4.72
N ILE A 12 -4.92 -5.25 -4.39
CA ILE A 12 -4.13 -4.41 -5.31
C ILE A 12 -2.73 -4.98 -5.45
N CYS A 13 -2.37 -5.29 -6.67
CA CYS A 13 -1.04 -5.69 -7.10
C CYS A 13 -0.46 -4.54 -7.91
N GLY A 14 0.46 -3.76 -7.34
CA GLY A 14 0.90 -2.52 -7.95
C GLY A 14 2.41 -2.33 -7.93
N VAL A 15 2.92 -1.70 -9.00
CA VAL A 15 4.30 -1.23 -9.13
C VAL A 15 4.29 0.17 -9.73
N ALA A 16 5.14 1.05 -9.19
CA ALA A 16 5.36 2.37 -9.77
C ALA A 16 6.83 2.72 -9.80
N LEU A 17 7.24 3.39 -10.86
CA LEU A 17 8.59 3.94 -11.02
C LEU A 17 8.56 5.46 -10.86
N PHE A 18 9.37 5.95 -9.96
CA PHE A 18 9.63 7.38 -9.78
C PHE A 18 11.08 7.67 -10.19
N LEU A 19 11.28 8.65 -11.05
CA LEU A 19 12.60 9.16 -11.39
C LEU A 19 12.65 10.66 -11.11
N ASN A 20 13.69 11.10 -10.42
CA ASN A 20 13.84 12.50 -10.00
C ASN A 20 12.61 13.03 -9.24
N ASN A 21 12.06 12.22 -8.34
CA ASN A 21 10.83 12.48 -7.57
C ASN A 21 9.56 12.66 -8.42
N LYS A 22 9.54 12.22 -9.66
CA LYS A 22 8.36 12.28 -10.54
C LYS A 22 7.90 10.87 -10.86
N LEU A 23 6.59 10.65 -10.75
CA LEU A 23 5.97 9.41 -11.22
C LEU A 23 6.14 9.32 -12.74
N ILE A 24 6.78 8.26 -13.20
CA ILE A 24 7.06 7.99 -14.61
C ILE A 24 6.09 6.97 -15.18
N GLU A 25 5.92 5.84 -14.51
CA GLU A 25 4.99 4.78 -14.90
C GLU A 25 4.37 4.14 -13.66
N LEU A 26 3.14 3.69 -13.80
CA LEU A 26 2.39 3.00 -12.77
C LEU A 26 1.55 1.91 -13.43
N ASP A 27 1.59 0.70 -12.87
CA ASP A 27 0.68 -0.41 -13.19
C ASP A 27 0.08 -0.95 -11.90
N GLU A 28 -1.24 -0.88 -11.77
CA GLU A 28 -2.02 -1.40 -10.66
C GLU A 28 -3.15 -2.28 -11.17
N ILE A 29 -3.24 -3.49 -10.64
CA ILE A 29 -4.29 -4.46 -10.97
C ILE A 29 -5.00 -4.85 -9.67
N ASP A 30 -6.29 -4.58 -9.58
CA ASP A 30 -7.12 -5.06 -8.48
C ASP A 30 -7.66 -6.46 -8.79
N GLN A 31 -6.90 -7.45 -8.38
CA GLN A 31 -7.26 -8.86 -8.54
C GLN A 31 -6.63 -9.70 -7.43
N PRO A 32 -7.42 -10.55 -6.74
CA PRO A 32 -6.88 -11.40 -5.69
C PRO A 32 -5.92 -12.48 -6.25
N LYS A 33 -4.91 -12.81 -5.45
CA LYS A 33 -3.99 -13.95 -5.65
C LYS A 33 -3.05 -13.85 -6.88
N ILE A 34 -2.87 -12.68 -7.49
CA ILE A 34 -1.99 -12.52 -8.65
C ILE A 34 -0.57 -12.05 -8.31
N HIS A 35 -0.32 -11.61 -7.08
CA HIS A 35 0.95 -10.95 -6.69
C HIS A 35 2.19 -11.79 -7.06
N GLY A 36 2.17 -13.10 -6.78
CA GLY A 36 3.31 -13.98 -7.05
C GLY A 36 3.68 -14.11 -8.52
N THR A 37 2.72 -13.97 -9.41
CA THR A 37 2.91 -14.10 -10.86
C THR A 37 3.07 -12.75 -11.55
N ARG A 38 2.35 -11.72 -11.09
CA ARG A 38 2.30 -10.43 -11.78
C ARG A 38 3.37 -9.44 -11.33
N LEU A 39 3.68 -9.35 -10.03
CA LEU A 39 4.69 -8.37 -9.56
C LEU A 39 6.04 -8.50 -10.28
N PRO A 40 6.65 -9.69 -10.42
CA PRO A 40 7.91 -9.80 -11.12
C PRO A 40 7.82 -9.35 -12.59
N VAL A 41 6.71 -9.64 -13.25
CA VAL A 41 6.48 -9.26 -14.66
C VAL A 41 6.36 -7.74 -14.79
N ILE A 42 5.49 -7.12 -13.99
CA ILE A 42 5.27 -5.67 -14.01
C ILE A 42 6.58 -4.92 -13.73
N ILE A 43 7.35 -5.38 -12.72
CA ILE A 43 8.65 -4.76 -12.41
C ILE A 43 9.59 -4.85 -13.60
N HIS A 44 9.69 -6.02 -14.22
CA HIS A 44 10.56 -6.20 -15.39
C HIS A 44 10.13 -5.30 -16.55
N GLU A 45 8.83 -5.24 -16.84
CA GLU A 45 8.28 -4.40 -17.92
C GLU A 45 8.56 -2.94 -17.68
N ILE A 46 8.22 -2.39 -16.50
CA ILE A 46 8.43 -0.97 -16.16
C ILE A 46 9.92 -0.59 -16.24
N LEU A 47 10.81 -1.38 -15.65
CA LEU A 47 12.24 -1.09 -15.68
C LEU A 47 12.82 -1.18 -17.09
N SER A 48 12.38 -2.15 -17.89
CA SER A 48 12.83 -2.32 -19.28
C SER A 48 12.34 -1.19 -20.18
N ASN A 49 11.06 -0.79 -20.06
CA ASN A 49 10.48 0.29 -20.84
C ASN A 49 11.23 1.61 -20.68
N HIS A 50 11.78 1.83 -19.48
CA HIS A 50 12.53 3.07 -19.18
C HIS A 50 14.05 2.89 -19.17
N SER A 51 14.55 1.70 -19.54
CA SER A 51 15.98 1.39 -19.55
C SER A 51 16.68 1.68 -18.20
N VAL A 52 15.98 1.38 -17.09
CA VAL A 52 16.46 1.58 -15.72
C VAL A 52 16.94 0.25 -15.15
N ASN A 53 18.18 0.22 -14.65
CA ASN A 53 18.70 -0.91 -13.87
C ASN A 53 18.43 -0.73 -12.38
N ILE A 54 18.37 -1.83 -11.64
CA ILE A 54 18.11 -1.81 -10.19
C ILE A 54 19.14 -0.97 -9.42
N ASP A 55 20.40 -1.02 -9.79
CA ASP A 55 21.51 -0.27 -9.18
C ASP A 55 21.46 1.25 -9.45
N GLN A 56 20.60 1.71 -10.34
CA GLN A 56 20.34 3.13 -10.61
C GLN A 56 19.22 3.71 -9.74
N LEU A 57 18.55 2.85 -8.96
CA LEU A 57 17.53 3.27 -8.00
C LEU A 57 18.19 3.66 -6.67
N ASP A 58 17.59 4.66 -6.00
CA ASP A 58 17.99 5.06 -4.65
C ASP A 58 17.36 4.18 -3.57
N GLY A 59 16.31 3.41 -3.91
CA GLY A 59 15.65 2.49 -2.99
C GLY A 59 14.40 1.83 -3.56
N ILE A 60 13.88 0.86 -2.80
CA ILE A 60 12.60 0.21 -3.06
C ILE A 60 11.64 0.53 -1.92
N ALA A 61 10.60 1.30 -2.21
CA ALA A 61 9.49 1.55 -1.28
C ALA A 61 8.48 0.40 -1.37
N ILE A 62 8.00 -0.10 -0.24
CA ILE A 62 7.05 -1.21 -0.21
C ILE A 62 6.06 -1.08 0.94
N SER A 63 4.79 -1.40 0.66
CA SER A 63 3.78 -1.55 1.71
C SER A 63 4.22 -2.59 2.74
N SER A 64 4.31 -2.18 4.00
CA SER A 64 4.83 -3.01 5.10
C SER A 64 3.75 -3.59 6.00
N GLY A 65 2.49 -3.32 5.70
CA GLY A 65 1.33 -3.71 6.49
C GLY A 65 0.74 -2.57 7.32
N PRO A 66 -0.40 -2.84 7.94
CA PRO A 66 -1.14 -4.10 7.94
C PRO A 66 -1.74 -4.48 6.59
N GLY A 67 -2.15 -5.75 6.43
CA GLY A 67 -2.82 -6.21 5.22
C GLY A 67 -2.73 -7.72 4.99
N SER A 68 -2.88 -8.12 3.74
CA SER A 68 -2.79 -9.51 3.30
C SER A 68 -1.45 -10.15 3.68
N TYR A 69 -1.47 -11.11 4.57
CA TYR A 69 -0.28 -11.84 5.02
C TYR A 69 0.55 -12.44 3.86
N THR A 70 -0.16 -13.09 2.93
CA THR A 70 0.48 -13.69 1.76
C THR A 70 1.03 -12.63 0.80
N GLY A 71 0.24 -11.60 0.52
CA GLY A 71 0.64 -10.51 -0.37
C GLY A 71 1.89 -9.77 0.16
N LEU A 72 1.86 -9.38 1.43
CA LEU A 72 2.99 -8.72 2.10
C LEU A 72 4.28 -9.56 2.05
N ARG A 73 4.18 -10.88 2.25
CA ARG A 73 5.33 -11.78 2.16
C ARG A 73 5.90 -11.89 0.74
N ILE A 74 5.03 -11.99 -0.26
CA ILE A 74 5.44 -12.03 -1.66
C ILE A 74 6.15 -10.74 -2.03
N GLY A 75 5.53 -9.59 -1.79
CA GLY A 75 6.10 -8.28 -2.09
C GLY A 75 7.43 -8.06 -1.37
N MET A 76 7.49 -8.31 -0.06
CA MET A 76 8.71 -8.15 0.73
C MET A 76 9.84 -9.08 0.29
N SER A 77 9.54 -10.32 -0.07
CA SER A 77 10.56 -11.27 -0.55
C SER A 77 11.15 -10.80 -1.88
N LEU A 78 10.30 -10.32 -2.79
CA LEU A 78 10.72 -9.77 -4.07
C LEU A 78 11.55 -8.49 -3.88
N ALA A 79 11.07 -7.55 -3.05
CA ALA A 79 11.80 -6.33 -2.73
C ALA A 79 13.19 -6.61 -2.14
N ARG A 80 13.29 -7.61 -1.23
CA ARG A 80 14.57 -8.03 -0.65
C ARG A 80 15.53 -8.59 -1.70
N GLY A 81 15.04 -9.43 -2.61
CA GLY A 81 15.86 -9.98 -3.69
C GLY A 81 16.42 -8.89 -4.61
N LEU A 82 15.56 -7.96 -5.03
CA LEU A 82 15.96 -6.83 -5.87
C LEU A 82 16.91 -5.86 -5.15
N ALA A 83 16.60 -5.50 -3.90
CA ALA A 83 17.44 -4.62 -3.10
C ALA A 83 18.83 -5.19 -2.87
N ALA A 84 18.95 -6.50 -2.59
CA ALA A 84 20.21 -7.19 -2.45
C ALA A 84 21.02 -7.18 -3.75
N SER A 85 20.37 -7.40 -4.89
CA SER A 85 21.01 -7.34 -6.23
C SER A 85 21.56 -5.95 -6.55
N GLY A 86 20.77 -4.89 -6.30
CA GLY A 86 21.17 -3.51 -6.56
C GLY A 86 22.01 -2.87 -5.45
N LYS A 87 22.14 -3.52 -4.29
CA LYS A 87 22.77 -2.97 -3.07
C LYS A 87 22.10 -1.66 -2.61
N ILE A 88 20.80 -1.58 -2.75
CA ILE A 88 19.98 -0.41 -2.41
C ILE A 88 19.08 -0.68 -1.19
N PRO A 89 18.66 0.34 -0.45
CA PRO A 89 17.82 0.16 0.73
C PRO A 89 16.36 -0.20 0.37
N ILE A 90 15.70 -0.85 1.33
CA ILE A 90 14.24 -1.01 1.35
C ILE A 90 13.65 0.06 2.26
N ILE A 91 12.59 0.68 1.82
CA ILE A 91 11.84 1.72 2.53
C ILE A 91 10.46 1.14 2.86
N PRO A 92 10.24 0.66 4.09
CA PRO A 92 8.92 0.15 4.48
C PRO A 92 7.95 1.31 4.69
N VAL A 93 6.78 1.22 4.04
CA VAL A 93 5.71 2.22 4.14
C VAL A 93 4.47 1.57 4.77
N PRO A 94 4.00 2.04 5.94
CA PRO A 94 2.79 1.51 6.55
C PRO A 94 1.58 1.68 5.65
N THR A 95 0.78 0.60 5.48
CA THR A 95 -0.34 0.59 4.52
C THR A 95 -1.38 1.67 4.84
N LEU A 96 -1.78 1.81 6.11
CA LEU A 96 -2.76 2.83 6.48
C LEU A 96 -2.21 4.26 6.29
N PHE A 97 -0.91 4.45 6.48
CA PHE A 97 -0.26 5.73 6.20
C PHE A 97 -0.34 6.08 4.71
N SER A 98 0.03 5.14 3.82
CA SER A 98 -0.06 5.37 2.38
C SER A 98 -1.50 5.60 1.88
N MET A 99 -2.49 4.91 2.46
CA MET A 99 -3.91 5.15 2.17
C MET A 99 -4.33 6.55 2.59
N ASN A 100 -3.85 7.02 3.74
CA ASN A 100 -4.17 8.34 4.29
C ASN A 100 -3.72 9.49 3.39
N GLU A 101 -2.65 9.34 2.63
CA GLU A 101 -2.17 10.34 1.67
C GLU A 101 -3.22 10.78 0.63
N ASN A 102 -4.24 9.95 0.41
CA ASN A 102 -5.34 10.24 -0.52
C ASN A 102 -6.56 10.88 0.17
N ILE A 103 -6.49 11.15 1.48
CA ILE A 103 -7.60 11.69 2.27
C ILE A 103 -7.34 13.15 2.59
N GLN A 104 -8.24 14.02 2.11
CA GLN A 104 -8.23 15.46 2.44
C GLN A 104 -9.41 15.76 3.38
N GLN A 105 -9.31 15.33 4.63
CA GLN A 105 -10.37 15.48 5.62
C GLN A 105 -9.87 16.25 6.85
N LYS A 106 -10.63 17.27 7.24
CA LYS A 106 -10.43 17.97 8.52
C LYS A 106 -11.22 17.27 9.63
N GLY A 107 -10.69 17.35 10.85
CA GLY A 107 -11.32 16.74 12.03
C GLY A 107 -10.96 15.27 12.20
N ILE A 108 -11.78 14.54 12.94
CA ILE A 108 -11.53 13.14 13.29
C ILE A 108 -12.19 12.23 12.26
N TYR A 109 -11.45 11.20 11.84
CA TYR A 109 -11.94 10.09 11.02
C TYR A 109 -11.18 8.81 11.33
N TRP A 110 -11.74 7.70 10.91
CA TRP A 110 -11.15 6.38 11.06
C TRP A 110 -10.73 5.86 9.71
N LEU A 111 -9.56 5.25 9.66
CA LEU A 111 -9.07 4.53 8.49
C LEU A 111 -9.03 3.04 8.82
N MET A 112 -9.69 2.24 8.00
CA MET A 112 -9.92 0.83 8.26
C MET A 112 -9.54 -0.02 7.07
N LEU A 113 -8.96 -1.17 7.33
CA LEU A 113 -8.64 -2.19 6.33
C LEU A 113 -9.12 -3.55 6.80
N HIS A 114 -9.88 -4.24 5.96
CA HIS A 114 -10.35 -5.58 6.30
C HIS A 114 -9.20 -6.55 6.53
N SER A 115 -9.31 -7.34 7.59
CA SER A 115 -8.36 -8.41 7.90
C SER A 115 -8.95 -9.77 7.54
N HIS A 116 -9.84 -10.29 8.36
CA HIS A 116 -10.51 -11.58 8.14
C HIS A 116 -11.81 -11.65 8.98
N LYS A 117 -12.81 -12.35 8.51
CA LYS A 117 -14.14 -12.42 9.15
C LYS A 117 -14.65 -11.01 9.45
N ASN A 118 -14.95 -10.70 10.71
CA ASN A 118 -15.37 -9.37 11.18
C ASN A 118 -14.22 -8.54 11.74
N PHE A 119 -12.96 -8.97 11.57
CA PHE A 119 -11.80 -8.24 12.09
C PHE A 119 -11.28 -7.24 11.07
N ILE A 120 -10.97 -6.06 11.57
CA ILE A 120 -10.39 -4.94 10.83
C ILE A 120 -9.10 -4.47 11.49
N TYR A 121 -8.16 -4.00 10.67
CA TYR A 121 -7.13 -3.09 11.12
C TYR A 121 -7.71 -1.69 11.12
N THR A 122 -7.56 -0.95 12.20
CA THR A 122 -8.11 0.39 12.36
C THR A 122 -7.09 1.35 12.96
N GLN A 123 -7.16 2.60 12.54
CA GLN A 123 -6.37 3.70 13.11
C GLN A 123 -7.19 4.98 13.03
N ARG A 124 -7.19 5.74 14.12
CA ARG A 124 -7.81 7.05 14.15
C ARG A 124 -6.85 8.11 13.63
N TYR A 125 -7.39 9.03 12.86
CA TYR A 125 -6.69 10.19 12.34
C TYR A 125 -7.38 11.48 12.75
N ARG A 126 -6.58 12.55 12.87
CA ARG A 126 -7.06 13.90 13.12
C ARG A 126 -6.42 14.85 12.12
N SER A 127 -7.23 15.35 11.18
CA SER A 127 -6.80 16.30 10.15
C SER A 127 -5.55 15.86 9.37
N GLY A 128 -5.48 14.57 9.02
CA GLY A 128 -4.40 13.98 8.25
C GLY A 128 -3.29 13.31 9.08
N GLU A 129 -3.24 13.56 10.38
CA GLU A 129 -2.20 12.99 11.26
C GLU A 129 -2.73 11.79 12.05
N PRO A 130 -1.95 10.73 12.26
CA PRO A 130 -2.33 9.62 13.13
C PRO A 130 -2.61 10.12 14.56
N ASP A 131 -3.75 9.73 15.12
CA ASP A 131 -4.21 10.11 16.48
C ASP A 131 -4.41 8.87 17.37
N SER A 132 -4.02 7.70 16.91
CA SER A 132 -3.93 6.45 17.68
C SER A 132 -2.89 5.51 17.06
N GLU A 133 -2.56 4.45 17.81
CA GLU A 133 -1.85 3.30 17.25
C GLU A 133 -2.77 2.51 16.30
N ILE A 134 -2.16 1.63 15.48
CA ILE A 134 -2.90 0.69 14.64
C ILE A 134 -3.36 -0.46 15.52
N GLU A 135 -4.66 -0.76 15.50
CA GLU A 135 -5.27 -1.84 16.25
C GLU A 135 -5.88 -2.87 15.31
N LEU A 136 -5.89 -4.14 15.75
CA LEU A 136 -6.66 -5.22 15.13
C LEU A 136 -7.81 -5.53 16.06
N GLU A 137 -9.03 -5.24 15.64
CA GLU A 137 -10.21 -5.43 16.47
C GLU A 137 -11.38 -6.04 15.68
N GLU A 138 -12.35 -6.60 16.39
CA GLU A 138 -13.62 -6.98 15.78
C GLU A 138 -14.45 -5.70 15.52
N TYR A 139 -14.93 -5.55 14.29
CA TYR A 139 -15.69 -4.37 13.91
C TYR A 139 -16.94 -4.21 14.78
N GLN A 140 -17.11 -3.05 15.36
CA GLN A 140 -18.32 -2.61 16.05
C GLN A 140 -18.82 -1.33 15.39
N ALA A 141 -20.10 -1.29 15.05
CA ALA A 141 -20.70 -0.11 14.44
C ALA A 141 -20.55 1.11 15.36
N VAL A 142 -19.70 2.04 14.98
CA VAL A 142 -19.49 3.30 15.71
C VAL A 142 -20.44 4.34 15.12
N LYS A 143 -21.43 4.77 15.91
CA LYS A 143 -22.35 5.83 15.49
C LYS A 143 -21.60 7.16 15.35
N HIS A 144 -21.86 7.86 14.25
CA HIS A 144 -21.39 9.23 13.95
C HIS A 144 -19.90 9.42 13.66
N THR A 145 -19.18 8.41 13.22
CA THR A 145 -17.76 8.52 12.87
C THR A 145 -17.60 8.40 11.35
N LEU A 146 -16.85 9.32 10.77
CA LEU A 146 -16.48 9.26 9.36
C LEU A 146 -15.46 8.15 9.15
N ILE A 147 -15.79 7.16 8.34
CA ILE A 147 -14.96 6.00 8.05
C ILE A 147 -14.46 6.08 6.61
N TYR A 148 -13.16 5.91 6.44
CA TYR A 148 -12.49 5.60 5.19
C TYR A 148 -11.94 4.19 5.27
N GLY A 149 -11.90 3.44 4.17
CA GLY A 149 -11.35 2.09 4.24
C GLY A 149 -11.40 1.35 2.91
N TYR A 150 -10.96 0.09 2.96
CA TYR A 150 -10.94 -0.78 1.80
C TYR A 150 -11.34 -2.21 2.15
N ASN A 151 -12.11 -2.84 1.25
CA ASN A 151 -12.68 -4.19 1.40
C ASN A 151 -13.59 -4.33 2.64
N LEU A 152 -14.41 -3.31 2.93
CA LEU A 152 -15.32 -3.29 4.09
C LEU A 152 -16.78 -3.61 3.73
N GLU A 153 -17.10 -3.96 2.49
CA GLU A 153 -18.47 -4.10 1.95
C GLU A 153 -19.35 -5.08 2.73
N ASN A 154 -18.74 -6.08 3.33
CA ASN A 154 -19.46 -7.09 4.12
C ASN A 154 -19.44 -6.82 5.65
N ILE A 155 -18.90 -5.68 6.07
CA ILE A 155 -18.65 -5.35 7.47
C ILE A 155 -19.29 -4.02 7.86
N CYS A 156 -19.16 -3.01 6.99
CA CYS A 156 -19.59 -1.64 7.24
C CYS A 156 -20.36 -1.10 6.05
N ASP A 157 -21.62 -0.69 6.26
CA ASP A 157 -22.47 -0.15 5.19
C ASP A 157 -22.17 1.30 4.86
N ASP A 158 -21.63 2.08 5.79
CA ASP A 158 -21.37 3.52 5.63
C ASP A 158 -19.88 3.83 5.77
N TYR A 159 -19.15 3.69 4.68
CA TYR A 159 -17.74 4.08 4.59
C TYR A 159 -17.41 4.65 3.22
N LYS A 160 -16.34 5.44 3.15
CA LYS A 160 -15.76 5.93 1.90
C LYS A 160 -14.62 5.01 1.47
N SER A 161 -14.76 4.39 0.30
CA SER A 161 -13.73 3.49 -0.21
C SER A 161 -12.46 4.26 -0.59
N ILE A 162 -11.34 3.83 0.00
CA ILE A 162 -10.00 4.32 -0.28
C ILE A 162 -9.08 3.11 -0.43
N PRO A 163 -8.82 2.64 -1.65
CA PRO A 163 -7.90 1.54 -1.85
C PRO A 163 -6.44 1.95 -1.53
N PRO A 164 -5.62 1.02 -1.05
CA PRO A 164 -4.17 1.18 -1.11
C PRO A 164 -3.73 1.49 -2.54
N SER A 165 -2.72 2.32 -2.70
CA SER A 165 -2.19 2.65 -4.03
C SER A 165 -0.68 2.72 -4.01
N VAL A 166 -0.05 2.10 -5.00
CA VAL A 166 1.41 2.13 -5.16
C VAL A 166 1.93 3.54 -5.40
N LYS A 167 1.12 4.42 -5.97
CA LYS A 167 1.46 5.84 -6.10
C LYS A 167 1.73 6.50 -4.75
N SER A 168 0.97 6.13 -3.73
CA SER A 168 1.13 6.66 -2.37
C SER A 168 2.31 6.01 -1.63
N VAL A 169 2.61 4.74 -1.94
CA VAL A 169 3.79 4.04 -1.40
C VAL A 169 5.09 4.69 -1.89
N GLY A 170 5.12 5.25 -3.09
CA GLY A 170 6.31 5.86 -3.71
C GLY A 170 6.53 7.34 -3.42
N LYS A 171 5.62 7.99 -2.70
CA LYS A 171 5.76 9.41 -2.31
C LYS A 171 6.59 9.57 -1.04
#